data_958d45d6da2d4f600c2e6f35fa51a76d
#
_entry.id   958d45d6da2d4f600c2e6f35fa51a76d
#
_cell.length_a   1.000
_cell.length_b   1.000
_cell.length_c   1.000
_cell.angle_alpha   90.00
_cell.angle_beta   90.00
_cell.angle_gamma   90.00
#
_symmetry.space_group_name_H-M   'P 1'
#
loop_
_entity.id
_entity.type
_entity.pdbx_description
1 polymer ?
#
loop_
_entity_poly.entity_id
_entity_poly.type
_entity_poly.pdbx_seq_one_letter_code
_entity_poly.pdbx_strand_id
1 'polypeptide(L)'
;MIRKVLLSLVAWVAFMGIAFAQVDVNKADAAALDSVKGIGPAKSKAIMEERAKGEFKDWPDLERRVKGIGEKNAMRLSEAGLQVNGKSRDGAPRKESGKK
;
A
#
# COMPACT_ATOMS: atom_id res chain seq x y z
N MET A 1 9.90 -36.26 -11.14
CA MET A 1 8.87 -35.60 -11.91
C MET A 1 8.07 -34.60 -11.09
N ILE A 2 7.48 -35.09 -10.04
CA ILE A 2 6.70 -34.18 -9.19
C ILE A 2 7.56 -33.06 -8.68
N ARG A 3 8.80 -33.36 -8.35
CA ARG A 3 9.69 -32.31 -7.85
C ARG A 3 9.88 -31.19 -8.85
N LYS A 4 9.99 -31.55 -10.14
CA LYS A 4 10.18 -30.53 -11.14
C LYS A 4 8.98 -29.62 -11.25
N VAL A 5 7.81 -30.22 -11.11
CA VAL A 5 6.60 -29.42 -11.16
C VAL A 5 6.54 -28.46 -9.99
N LEU A 6 6.90 -28.93 -8.81
CA LEU A 6 6.89 -28.07 -7.64
C LEU A 6 7.85 -26.91 -7.77
N LEU A 7 9.03 -27.19 -8.31
CA LEU A 7 10.00 -26.12 -8.49
C LEU A 7 9.49 -25.07 -9.46
N SER A 8 8.84 -25.53 -10.52
CA SER A 8 8.29 -24.60 -11.49
C SER A 8 7.24 -23.69 -10.85
N LEU A 9 6.40 -24.27 -10.03
CA LEU A 9 5.37 -23.49 -9.38
C LEU A 9 5.96 -22.45 -8.45
N VAL A 10 6.96 -22.84 -7.70
CA VAL A 10 7.61 -21.91 -6.78
C VAL A 10 8.23 -20.74 -7.54
N ALA A 11 8.92 -21.05 -8.61
CA ALA A 11 9.56 -20.00 -9.40
C ALA A 11 8.52 -19.05 -9.96
N TRP A 12 7.41 -19.61 -10.37
CA TRP A 12 6.36 -18.79 -10.95
C TRP A 12 5.77 -17.83 -9.93
N VAL A 13 5.52 -18.34 -8.75
CA VAL A 13 4.96 -17.50 -7.67
C VAL A 13 5.94 -16.40 -7.29
N ALA A 14 7.22 -16.75 -7.22
CA ALA A 14 8.22 -15.74 -6.87
C ALA A 14 8.25 -14.62 -7.91
N PHE A 15 8.13 -14.99 -9.16
CA PHE A 15 8.14 -14.00 -10.23
C PHE A 15 6.94 -13.06 -10.09
N MET A 16 5.78 -13.62 -9.81
CA MET A 16 4.60 -12.79 -9.63
C MET A 16 4.72 -11.88 -8.42
N GLY A 17 5.45 -12.31 -7.43
CA GLY A 17 5.62 -11.49 -6.24
C GLY A 17 6.36 -10.19 -6.49
N ILE A 18 7.02 -10.08 -7.64
CA ILE A 18 7.71 -8.86 -7.99
C ILE A 18 6.75 -7.82 -8.54
N ALA A 19 5.61 -8.26 -9.01
CA ALA A 19 4.63 -7.34 -9.57
C ALA A 19 4.22 -6.33 -8.51
N PHE A 20 3.70 -5.23 -8.95
CA PHE A 20 3.29 -4.17 -8.05
C PHE A 20 2.35 -4.67 -7.00
N ALA A 21 2.70 -4.46 -5.78
CA ALA A 21 1.84 -4.80 -4.66
C ALA A 21 1.16 -3.54 -4.19
N GLN A 22 -0.14 -3.60 -4.11
CA GLN A 22 -0.90 -2.49 -3.56
C GLN A 22 -1.08 -2.75 -2.09
N VAL A 23 -0.89 -1.72 -1.30
CA VAL A 23 -0.87 -1.84 0.15
C VAL A 23 -2.01 -1.01 0.72
N ASP A 24 -2.99 -1.68 1.30
CA ASP A 24 -4.14 -1.00 1.88
C ASP A 24 -3.87 -0.72 3.35
N VAL A 25 -4.03 0.55 3.75
CA VAL A 25 -3.72 0.95 5.11
C VAL A 25 -4.56 0.21 6.15
N ASN A 26 -5.72 -0.25 5.76
CA ASN A 26 -6.62 -0.93 6.69
C ASN A 26 -6.31 -2.41 6.83
N LYS A 27 -5.48 -2.97 5.97
CA LYS A 27 -5.24 -4.41 5.97
C LYS A 27 -3.79 -4.80 6.07
N ALA A 28 -2.89 -3.93 5.69
CA ALA A 28 -1.48 -4.26 5.62
C ALA A 28 -0.88 -4.39 7.01
N ASP A 29 0.11 -5.28 7.13
CA ASP A 29 0.85 -5.34 8.38
C ASP A 29 1.99 -4.34 8.34
N ALA A 30 2.76 -4.28 9.42
CA ALA A 30 3.82 -3.29 9.53
C ALA A 30 4.86 -3.46 8.44
N ALA A 31 5.21 -4.69 8.12
CA ALA A 31 6.22 -4.92 7.09
C ALA A 31 5.75 -4.42 5.73
N ALA A 32 4.48 -4.68 5.41
CA ALA A 32 3.95 -4.22 4.15
C ALA A 32 3.90 -2.70 4.09
N LEU A 33 3.50 -2.07 5.18
CA LEU A 33 3.47 -0.61 5.22
C LEU A 33 4.87 -0.03 5.09
N ASP A 34 5.83 -0.63 5.77
CA ASP A 34 7.21 -0.17 5.68
C ASP A 34 7.76 -0.27 4.25
N SER A 35 7.23 -1.19 3.47
CA SER A 35 7.73 -1.37 2.11
C SER A 35 7.27 -0.27 1.18
N VAL A 36 6.29 0.51 1.57
CA VAL A 36 5.82 1.60 0.74
C VAL A 36 6.80 2.77 0.85
N LYS A 37 7.31 3.20 -0.28
CA LYS A 37 8.28 4.28 -0.28
C LYS A 37 7.65 5.52 0.35
N GLY A 38 8.32 6.04 1.34
CA GLY A 38 7.85 7.25 2.02
C GLY A 38 7.14 6.99 3.33
N ILE A 39 6.86 5.74 3.65
CA ILE A 39 6.17 5.45 4.92
C ILE A 39 7.16 5.41 6.08
N GLY A 40 8.11 4.53 6.04
CA GLY A 40 9.05 4.41 7.13
C GLY A 40 8.43 3.89 8.42
N PRO A 41 9.27 3.51 9.40
CA PRO A 41 8.78 2.88 10.64
C PRO A 41 7.87 3.77 11.47
N ALA A 42 8.16 5.07 11.55
CA ALA A 42 7.35 5.94 12.39
C ALA A 42 5.94 6.09 11.84
N LYS A 43 5.83 6.28 10.53
CA LYS A 43 4.51 6.41 9.92
C LYS A 43 3.77 5.08 9.95
N SER A 44 4.48 4.00 9.73
CA SER A 44 3.88 2.68 9.78
C SER A 44 3.25 2.44 11.16
N LYS A 45 3.98 2.76 12.21
CA LYS A 45 3.47 2.59 13.55
C LYS A 45 2.25 3.47 13.79
N ALA A 46 2.32 4.72 13.35
CA ALA A 46 1.20 5.64 13.54
C ALA A 46 -0.05 5.14 12.80
N ILE A 47 0.14 4.62 11.60
CA ILE A 47 -0.98 4.09 10.85
C ILE A 47 -1.62 2.93 11.60
N MET A 48 -0.80 2.02 12.10
CA MET A 48 -1.32 0.87 12.80
C MET A 48 -2.06 1.27 14.08
N GLU A 49 -1.53 2.24 14.79
CA GLU A 49 -2.19 2.71 16.01
C GLU A 49 -3.53 3.36 15.72
N GLU A 50 -3.57 4.19 14.70
CA GLU A 50 -4.81 4.85 14.35
C GLU A 50 -5.83 3.86 13.80
N ARG A 51 -5.35 2.91 13.02
CA ARG A 51 -6.24 1.89 12.48
C ARG A 51 -6.92 1.09 13.59
N ALA A 52 -6.20 0.86 14.67
CA ALA A 52 -6.74 0.10 15.80
C ALA A 52 -7.91 0.83 16.44
N LYS A 53 -7.95 2.14 16.31
CA LYS A 53 -9.07 2.93 16.84
C LYS A 53 -10.28 2.87 15.93
N GLY A 54 -10.06 2.56 14.66
CA GLY A 54 -11.11 2.49 13.68
C GLY A 54 -10.51 2.56 12.30
N GLU A 55 -11.11 1.84 11.37
CA GLU A 55 -10.60 1.83 10.00
C GLU A 55 -10.59 3.24 9.43
N PHE A 56 -9.65 3.46 8.52
CA PHE A 56 -9.65 4.70 7.76
C PHE A 56 -10.73 4.64 6.71
N LYS A 57 -11.53 5.68 6.63
CA LYS A 57 -12.66 5.70 5.70
C LYS A 57 -12.22 6.07 4.30
N ASP A 58 -11.31 7.00 4.20
CA ASP A 58 -10.85 7.49 2.91
C ASP A 58 -9.52 8.20 3.12
N TRP A 59 -9.00 8.76 2.05
CA TRP A 59 -7.73 9.44 2.12
C TRP A 59 -7.76 10.67 3.01
N PRO A 60 -8.78 11.53 2.95
CA PRO A 60 -8.82 12.66 3.87
C PRO A 60 -8.80 12.22 5.33
N ASP A 61 -9.47 11.13 5.65
CA ASP A 61 -9.45 10.60 7.00
C ASP A 61 -8.04 10.19 7.41
N LEU A 62 -7.35 9.50 6.53
CA LEU A 62 -5.97 9.09 6.79
C LEU A 62 -5.08 10.31 7.00
N GLU A 63 -5.22 11.31 6.14
CA GLU A 63 -4.38 12.50 6.22
C GLU A 63 -4.63 13.25 7.51
N ARG A 64 -5.86 13.28 7.96
CA ARG A 64 -6.20 13.99 9.18
C ARG A 64 -5.72 13.26 10.42
N ARG A 65 -5.77 11.95 10.40
CA ARG A 65 -5.50 11.14 11.59
C ARG A 65 -4.04 10.80 11.79
N VAL A 66 -3.26 10.77 10.74
CA VAL A 66 -1.85 10.38 10.82
C VAL A 66 -0.97 11.58 10.53
N LYS A 67 -0.27 12.04 11.55
CA LYS A 67 0.66 13.14 11.34
C LYS A 67 1.74 12.74 10.36
N GLY A 68 2.12 13.68 9.53
CA GLY A 68 3.13 13.41 8.54
C GLY A 68 2.58 12.95 7.21
N ILE A 69 1.31 12.65 7.15
CA ILE A 69 0.68 12.34 5.88
C ILE A 69 -0.24 13.48 5.53
N GLY A 70 0.31 14.43 4.79
CA GLY A 70 -0.48 15.53 4.27
C GLY A 70 -0.75 15.31 2.80
N GLU A 71 -1.31 16.32 2.18
CA GLU A 71 -1.73 16.20 0.80
C GLU A 71 -0.61 15.75 -0.14
N LYS A 72 0.55 16.39 -0.03
CA LYS A 72 1.66 16.04 -0.92
C LYS A 72 2.16 14.64 -0.68
N ASN A 73 2.33 14.29 0.58
CA ASN A 73 2.78 12.95 0.90
C ASN A 73 1.77 11.91 0.50
N ALA A 74 0.48 12.22 0.69
CA ALA A 74 -0.55 11.28 0.32
C ALA A 74 -0.49 10.93 -1.16
N MET A 75 -0.25 11.94 -1.99
CA MET A 75 -0.14 11.67 -3.42
C MET A 75 1.05 10.79 -3.74
N ARG A 76 2.17 11.05 -3.10
CA ARG A 76 3.36 10.24 -3.32
C ARG A 76 3.16 8.82 -2.84
N LEU A 77 2.53 8.68 -1.69
CA LEU A 77 2.27 7.34 -1.16
C LEU A 77 1.32 6.58 -2.06
N SER A 78 0.33 7.26 -2.60
CA SER A 78 -0.59 6.62 -3.52
C SER A 78 0.12 6.16 -4.78
N GLU A 79 1.05 6.97 -5.29
CA GLU A 79 1.84 6.57 -6.45
C GLU A 79 2.69 5.35 -6.13
N ALA A 80 3.11 5.23 -4.89
CA ALA A 80 3.94 4.10 -4.48
C ALA A 80 3.13 2.85 -4.20
N GLY A 81 1.80 2.93 -4.30
CA GLY A 81 0.96 1.76 -4.15
C GLY A 81 0.08 1.74 -2.93
N LEU A 82 0.14 2.78 -2.10
CA LEU A 82 -0.71 2.81 -0.91
C LEU A 82 -2.15 3.11 -1.28
N GLN A 83 -3.07 2.44 -0.62
CA GLN A 83 -4.49 2.63 -0.87
C GLN A 83 -5.25 2.73 0.42
N VAL A 84 -6.42 3.32 0.36
CA VAL A 84 -7.36 3.31 1.48
C VAL A 84 -8.65 2.70 0.97
N ASN A 85 -9.00 1.54 1.53
CA ASN A 85 -10.17 0.79 1.10
C ASN A 85 -10.11 0.49 -0.39
N GLY A 86 -8.93 0.14 -0.86
CA GLY A 86 -8.73 -0.24 -2.25
C GLY A 86 -8.69 0.89 -3.23
N LYS A 87 -8.65 2.13 -2.74
CA LYS A 87 -8.67 3.29 -3.63
C LYS A 87 -7.41 4.09 -3.56
N SER A 88 -6.98 4.59 -4.71
CA SER A 88 -5.88 5.52 -4.80
C SER A 88 -6.36 6.90 -4.39
N ARG A 89 -5.40 7.75 -4.03
CA ARG A 89 -5.74 9.10 -3.64
C ARG A 89 -6.19 9.91 -4.85
N ASP A 90 -7.25 10.65 -4.69
CA ASP A 90 -7.73 11.52 -5.75
C ASP A 90 -6.64 12.51 -6.14
N GLY A 91 -6.46 12.68 -7.42
CA GLY A 91 -5.46 13.60 -7.92
C GLY A 91 -4.11 12.96 -8.14
N ALA A 92 -3.90 11.75 -7.65
CA ALA A 92 -2.64 11.06 -7.86
C ALA A 92 -2.62 10.44 -9.25
N PRO A 93 -1.45 10.41 -9.89
CA PRO A 93 -1.35 9.75 -11.18
C PRO A 93 -1.66 8.27 -11.07
N ARG A 94 -2.30 7.75 -12.08
CA ARG A 94 -2.60 6.33 -12.13
C ARG A 94 -2.22 5.82 -13.47
N LYS A 95 -1.70 4.64 -13.47
CA LYS A 95 -1.26 4.08 -14.73
C LYS A 95 -2.41 3.74 -15.63
N GLU A 96 -3.41 3.13 -15.08
CA GLU A 96 -4.50 2.70 -15.91
C GLU A 96 -5.38 3.83 -16.31
N SER A 97 -5.26 4.95 -15.68
CA SER A 97 -6.16 6.01 -15.99
C SER A 97 -5.84 6.65 -17.29
N GLY A 98 -4.82 6.17 -17.94
CA GLY A 98 -4.59 6.78 -19.23
C GLY A 98 -5.83 7.32 -19.82
N LYS A 99 -6.78 7.41 -19.24
CA LYS A 99 -7.84 8.06 -19.68
C LYS A 99 -7.76 9.43 -19.45
N LYS A 100 -7.44 9.77 -19.51
CA LYS A 100 -7.55 10.77 -19.57
C LYS A 100 -7.50 11.24 -19.76
#